data_8fbc022aab55de24ce88ed5eed128303
#
_entry.id   8fbc022aab55de24ce88ed5eed128303
#
_cell.length_a   1.000
_cell.length_b   1.000
_cell.length_c   1.000
_cell.angle_alpha   90.00
_cell.angle_beta   90.00
_cell.angle_gamma   90.00
#
_symmetry.space_group_name_H-M   'P 1'
#
loop_
_entity.id
_entity.type
_entity.pdbx_description
1 polymer ?
#
loop_
_entity_poly.entity_id
_entity_poly.type
_entity_poly.pdbx_seq_one_letter_code
_entity_poly.pdbx_strand_id
1 'polypeptide(L)'
;MEKEENKMEKIISLAKRRGFIYPGSEIYGGLAGTWDYGPLGVALKNNIKKLWWKKFVSERDDMYGIDAAILMNPKVWEASGHLSGFSDPLGKARFNLMFKTQVGAGEEASPSYLRPETAQGMFVNFKNIIDSFHPKLPFGLAQIGKAFRNEIAPRDFLFRAREFEQMEVEYFVEKESWQTYFEEWKKEVEEWMEEIGL
;
A
#
# COMPACT_ATOMS: atom_id res chain seq x y z
N MET A 1 22.53 19.07 -6.56
CA MET A 1 22.08 18.72 -5.21
C MET A 1 21.43 19.90 -4.48
N GLU A 2 22.08 21.03 -4.29
CA GLU A 2 21.46 22.19 -3.58
C GLU A 2 20.14 22.72 -4.19
N LYS A 3 19.96 22.66 -5.51
CA LYS A 3 18.72 23.13 -6.15
C LYS A 3 17.52 22.20 -5.93
N GLU A 4 17.73 20.91 -5.78
CA GLU A 4 16.64 19.93 -5.58
C GLU A 4 16.19 19.88 -4.12
N GLU A 5 17.10 19.92 -3.16
CA GLU A 5 16.77 20.03 -1.73
C GLU A 5 15.89 21.25 -1.45
N ASN A 6 16.25 22.40 -2.00
CA ASN A 6 15.46 23.63 -1.83
C ASN A 6 14.04 23.52 -2.46
N LYS A 7 13.85 22.74 -3.52
CA LYS A 7 12.52 22.55 -4.14
C LYS A 7 11.63 21.67 -3.26
N MET A 8 12.15 20.57 -2.72
CA MET A 8 11.41 19.67 -1.84
C MET A 8 10.97 20.36 -0.55
N GLU A 9 11.85 21.10 0.11
CA GLU A 9 11.52 21.89 1.29
C GLU A 9 10.41 22.90 1.05
N LYS A 10 10.43 23.59 -0.10
CA LYS A 10 9.37 24.52 -0.49
C LYS A 10 8.04 23.83 -0.71
N ILE A 11 8.03 22.64 -1.34
CA ILE A 11 6.83 21.83 -1.55
C ILE A 11 6.25 21.38 -0.18
N ILE A 12 7.09 20.86 0.71
CA ILE A 12 6.68 20.42 2.04
C ILE A 12 6.08 21.59 2.84
N SER A 13 6.76 22.73 2.84
CA SER A 13 6.30 23.94 3.52
C SER A 13 4.95 24.44 2.94
N LEU A 14 4.80 24.43 1.62
CA LEU A 14 3.54 24.79 0.97
C LEU A 14 2.43 23.82 1.31
N ALA A 15 2.68 22.52 1.24
CA ALA A 15 1.71 21.47 1.54
C ALA A 15 1.15 21.59 2.97
N LYS A 16 2.02 21.82 3.95
CA LYS A 16 1.62 22.07 5.35
C LYS A 16 0.77 23.33 5.49
N ARG A 17 1.24 24.45 4.98
CA ARG A 17 0.53 25.75 5.10
C ARG A 17 -0.83 25.77 4.39
N ARG A 18 -1.00 24.97 3.35
CA ARG A 18 -2.24 24.89 2.56
C ARG A 18 -3.18 23.79 3.02
N GLY A 19 -2.85 23.05 4.08
CA GLY A 19 -3.72 22.02 4.62
C GLY A 19 -3.82 20.78 3.75
N PHE A 20 -2.75 20.43 3.04
CA PHE A 20 -2.64 19.14 2.37
C PHE A 20 -2.19 18.05 3.34
N ILE A 21 -1.22 18.35 4.21
CA ILE A 21 -0.63 17.36 5.09
C ILE A 21 -0.08 18.01 6.35
N TYR A 22 -0.15 17.27 7.45
CA TYR A 22 0.40 17.66 8.75
C TYR A 22 1.25 16.51 9.32
N PRO A 23 2.27 16.80 10.15
CA PRO A 23 2.92 15.77 10.95
C PRO A 23 1.91 15.08 11.86
N GLY A 24 1.91 13.75 11.88
CA GLY A 24 0.99 13.00 12.74
C GLY A 24 1.19 13.31 14.21
N SER A 25 0.11 13.67 14.92
CA SER A 25 0.13 14.00 16.36
C SER A 25 1.05 15.17 16.74
N GLU A 26 1.15 16.18 15.89
CA GLU A 26 2.10 17.30 16.03
C GLU A 26 2.01 18.01 17.38
N ILE A 27 0.81 18.16 17.97
CA ILE A 27 0.59 18.80 19.28
C ILE A 27 1.32 18.10 20.45
N TYR A 28 1.71 16.84 20.27
CA TYR A 28 2.48 16.05 21.24
C TYR A 28 3.93 15.81 20.79
N GLY A 29 4.44 16.61 19.84
CA GLY A 29 5.80 16.49 19.32
C GLY A 29 5.91 15.59 18.10
N GLY A 30 4.80 15.04 17.63
CA GLY A 30 4.74 14.20 16.44
C GLY A 30 5.28 12.78 16.62
N LEU A 31 5.03 11.94 15.63
CA LEU A 31 5.63 10.62 15.49
C LEU A 31 6.30 10.51 14.12
N ALA A 32 7.60 10.31 14.10
CA ALA A 32 8.36 10.25 12.83
C ALA A 32 7.78 9.21 11.86
N GLY A 33 7.61 9.62 10.60
CA GLY A 33 7.07 8.73 9.56
C GLY A 33 5.57 8.49 9.62
N THR A 34 4.82 9.29 10.39
CA THR A 34 3.36 9.34 10.35
C THR A 34 2.88 10.73 9.92
N TRP A 35 1.82 10.74 9.13
CA TRP A 35 1.30 11.94 8.50
C TRP A 35 -0.22 11.95 8.51
N ASP A 36 -0.80 13.11 8.85
CA ASP A 36 -2.24 13.35 8.77
C ASP A 36 -2.56 14.12 7.49
N TYR A 37 -3.51 13.63 6.69
CA TYR A 37 -3.98 14.36 5.52
C TYR A 37 -4.99 15.41 5.93
N GLY A 38 -4.68 16.69 5.67
CA GLY A 38 -5.60 17.80 5.86
C GLY A 38 -6.69 17.83 4.78
N PRO A 39 -7.64 18.81 4.85
CA PRO A 39 -8.80 18.84 3.95
C PRO A 39 -8.44 18.79 2.46
N LEU A 40 -7.44 19.54 2.01
CA LEU A 40 -7.03 19.52 0.60
C LEU A 40 -6.28 18.22 0.24
N GLY A 41 -5.50 17.66 1.18
CA GLY A 41 -4.83 16.38 0.98
C GLY A 41 -5.82 15.22 0.86
N VAL A 42 -6.87 15.19 1.70
CA VAL A 42 -7.96 14.21 1.60
C VAL A 42 -8.69 14.32 0.26
N ALA A 43 -9.02 15.54 -0.17
CA ALA A 43 -9.70 15.77 -1.45
C ALA A 43 -8.84 15.26 -2.62
N LEU A 44 -7.55 15.64 -2.68
CA LEU A 44 -6.61 15.19 -3.72
C LEU A 44 -6.45 13.67 -3.71
N LYS A 45 -6.19 13.09 -2.55
CA LYS A 45 -6.03 11.64 -2.39
C LYS A 45 -7.28 10.86 -2.85
N ASN A 46 -8.46 11.30 -2.45
CA ASN A 46 -9.70 10.65 -2.84
C ASN A 46 -9.98 10.77 -4.35
N ASN A 47 -9.63 11.90 -4.99
CA ASN A 47 -9.73 12.05 -6.44
C ASN A 47 -8.82 11.06 -7.16
N ILE A 48 -7.56 10.93 -6.74
CA ILE A 48 -6.61 9.98 -7.33
C ILE A 48 -7.14 8.53 -7.16
N LYS A 49 -7.56 8.15 -5.96
CA LYS A 49 -8.12 6.82 -5.68
C LYS A 49 -9.36 6.52 -6.52
N LYS A 50 -10.24 7.51 -6.69
CA LYS A 50 -11.47 7.37 -7.50
C LYS A 50 -11.15 7.17 -8.98
N LEU A 51 -10.20 7.93 -9.52
CA LEU A 51 -9.77 7.80 -10.92
C LEU A 51 -9.11 6.45 -11.17
N TRP A 52 -8.22 6.02 -10.25
CA TRP A 52 -7.58 4.71 -10.31
C TRP A 52 -8.60 3.56 -10.28
N TRP A 53 -9.52 3.60 -9.30
CA TRP A 53 -10.56 2.58 -9.17
C TRP A 53 -11.48 2.51 -10.38
N LYS A 54 -11.82 3.67 -10.93
CA LYS A 54 -12.60 3.76 -12.15
C LYS A 54 -11.91 3.07 -13.31
N LYS A 55 -10.65 3.45 -13.60
CA LYS A 55 -9.85 2.94 -14.74
C LYS A 55 -9.55 1.45 -14.62
N PHE A 56 -9.05 1.03 -13.46
CA PHE A 56 -8.48 -0.32 -13.29
C PHE A 56 -9.44 -1.35 -12.68
N VAL A 57 -10.62 -0.93 -12.22
CA VAL A 57 -11.59 -1.86 -11.62
C VAL A 57 -12.97 -1.69 -12.24
N SER A 58 -13.59 -0.50 -12.14
CA SER A 58 -15.02 -0.36 -12.49
C SER A 58 -15.30 -0.39 -13.99
N GLU A 59 -14.36 0.00 -14.83
CA GLU A 59 -14.46 0.01 -16.29
C GLU A 59 -13.94 -1.28 -16.94
N ARG A 60 -13.61 -2.31 -16.13
CA ARG A 60 -13.08 -3.59 -16.61
C ARG A 60 -13.99 -4.75 -16.21
N ASP A 61 -14.21 -5.66 -17.14
CA ASP A 61 -15.02 -6.88 -16.90
C ASP A 61 -14.22 -8.03 -16.27
N ASP A 62 -12.89 -7.92 -16.29
CA ASP A 62 -11.93 -8.91 -15.81
C ASP A 62 -11.34 -8.60 -14.43
N MET A 63 -11.87 -7.58 -13.72
CA MET A 63 -11.34 -7.12 -12.46
C MET A 63 -12.34 -7.21 -11.31
N TYR A 64 -11.88 -7.70 -10.16
CA TYR A 64 -12.66 -7.85 -8.94
C TYR A 64 -12.04 -7.02 -7.81
N GLY A 65 -12.78 -6.05 -7.30
CA GLY A 65 -12.35 -5.27 -6.13
C GLY A 65 -12.57 -6.04 -4.84
N ILE A 66 -11.58 -6.01 -3.96
CA ILE A 66 -11.68 -6.57 -2.60
C ILE A 66 -11.24 -5.55 -1.54
N ASP A 67 -11.66 -5.78 -0.31
CA ASP A 67 -11.15 -5.06 0.86
C ASP A 67 -10.83 -6.09 1.96
N ALA A 68 -9.60 -6.59 1.92
CA ALA A 68 -9.12 -7.58 2.87
C ALA A 68 -8.77 -6.94 4.22
N ALA A 69 -8.95 -7.68 5.30
CA ALA A 69 -8.63 -7.24 6.65
C ALA A 69 -7.15 -6.88 6.80
N ILE A 70 -6.87 -5.82 7.59
CA ILE A 70 -5.50 -5.42 7.95
C ILE A 70 -4.84 -6.48 8.84
N LEU A 71 -5.61 -6.98 9.82
CA LEU A 71 -5.18 -8.07 10.71
C LEU A 71 -5.53 -9.40 10.05
N MET A 72 -4.52 -10.19 9.77
CA MET A 72 -4.64 -11.52 9.17
C MET A 72 -4.03 -12.58 10.08
N ASN A 73 -4.38 -13.83 9.85
CA ASN A 73 -3.75 -14.94 10.55
C ASN A 73 -2.22 -14.88 10.35
N PRO A 74 -1.41 -14.99 11.41
CA PRO A 74 0.05 -14.92 11.32
C PRO A 74 0.68 -15.90 10.31
N LYS A 75 0.02 -17.02 10.04
CA LYS A 75 0.47 -18.00 9.03
C LYS A 75 0.54 -17.44 7.62
N VAL A 76 -0.21 -16.37 7.32
CA VAL A 76 -0.11 -15.68 6.03
C VAL A 76 1.29 -15.09 5.86
N TRP A 77 1.79 -14.46 6.91
CA TRP A 77 3.11 -13.83 6.92
C TRP A 77 4.28 -14.82 7.02
N GLU A 78 4.02 -15.97 7.61
CA GLU A 78 4.96 -17.10 7.61
C GLU A 78 5.06 -17.69 6.19
N ALA A 79 3.92 -18.01 5.57
CA ALA A 79 3.87 -18.60 4.23
C ALA A 79 4.43 -17.68 3.15
N SER A 80 4.22 -16.36 3.25
CA SER A 80 4.77 -15.37 2.33
C SER A 80 6.24 -14.98 2.60
N GLY A 81 6.84 -15.52 3.67
CA GLY A 81 8.24 -15.24 4.02
C GLY A 81 8.50 -13.91 4.71
N HIS A 82 7.46 -13.12 5.02
CA HIS A 82 7.63 -11.81 5.67
C HIS A 82 8.20 -11.91 7.07
N LEU A 83 7.87 -12.96 7.83
CA LEU A 83 8.41 -13.12 9.18
C LEU A 83 9.91 -13.37 9.20
N SER A 84 10.45 -14.02 8.17
CA SER A 84 11.87 -14.38 8.09
C SER A 84 12.70 -13.41 7.25
N GLY A 85 12.12 -12.81 6.20
CA GLY A 85 12.85 -12.09 5.15
C GLY A 85 12.60 -10.59 5.06
N PHE A 86 11.46 -10.09 5.57
CA PHE A 86 11.09 -8.68 5.44
C PHE A 86 11.83 -7.79 6.47
N SER A 87 13.11 -7.57 6.22
CA SER A 87 13.99 -6.93 7.19
C SER A 87 15.07 -6.05 6.55
N ASP A 88 15.36 -4.92 7.22
CA ASP A 88 16.43 -3.98 6.88
C ASP A 88 17.67 -4.19 7.76
N PRO A 89 18.87 -3.82 7.28
CA PRO A 89 20.09 -3.81 8.09
C PRO A 89 19.97 -2.81 9.25
N LEU A 90 20.35 -3.27 10.44
CA LEU A 90 20.49 -2.43 11.65
C LEU A 90 21.86 -2.72 12.30
N GLY A 91 22.89 -1.99 11.88
CA GLY A 91 24.27 -2.29 12.26
C GLY A 91 24.69 -3.69 11.78
N LYS A 92 25.08 -4.57 12.70
CA LYS A 92 25.43 -5.99 12.40
C LYS A 92 24.22 -6.93 12.42
N ALA A 93 23.05 -6.46 12.83
CA ALA A 93 21.81 -7.22 12.91
C ALA A 93 20.86 -6.87 11.77
N ARG A 94 19.75 -7.61 11.68
CA ARG A 94 18.61 -7.29 10.81
C ARG A 94 17.39 -6.99 11.66
N PHE A 95 16.62 -6.00 11.23
CA PHE A 95 15.39 -5.56 11.89
C PHE A 95 14.20 -5.87 10.99
N ASN A 96 13.25 -6.68 11.48
CA ASN A 96 12.04 -6.98 10.73
C ASN A 96 11.10 -5.77 10.77
N LEU A 97 10.64 -5.33 9.59
CA LEU A 97 9.84 -4.13 9.41
C LEU A 97 8.35 -4.32 9.71
N MET A 98 7.90 -5.52 10.08
CA MET A 98 6.50 -5.73 10.44
C MET A 98 6.18 -5.15 11.82
N PHE A 99 5.11 -4.39 11.92
CA PHE A 99 4.55 -4.00 13.22
C PHE A 99 3.89 -5.20 13.88
N LYS A 100 4.37 -5.55 15.07
CA LYS A 100 3.77 -6.60 15.90
C LYS A 100 2.64 -6.01 16.74
N THR A 101 1.58 -6.80 16.91
CA THR A 101 0.48 -6.52 17.80
C THR A 101 0.01 -7.81 18.47
N GLN A 102 -1.01 -7.73 19.30
CA GLN A 102 -1.64 -8.88 19.95
C GLN A 102 -3.15 -8.86 19.70
N VAL A 103 -3.72 -10.02 19.51
CA VAL A 103 -5.17 -10.23 19.37
C VAL A 103 -5.65 -11.11 20.50
N GLY A 104 -6.72 -10.70 21.17
CA GLY A 104 -7.22 -11.33 22.40
C GLY A 104 -6.75 -10.60 23.65
N ALA A 105 -7.14 -11.08 24.80
CA ALA A 105 -6.85 -10.50 26.11
C ALA A 105 -6.20 -11.52 27.05
N GLY A 106 -5.35 -11.02 27.98
CA GLY A 106 -4.73 -11.85 29.01
C GLY A 106 -3.76 -12.89 28.43
N GLU A 107 -3.71 -14.05 29.08
CA GLU A 107 -2.80 -15.14 28.73
C GLU A 107 -3.18 -15.84 27.40
N GLU A 108 -4.40 -15.66 26.91
CA GLU A 108 -4.86 -16.18 25.62
C GLU A 108 -4.50 -15.27 24.43
N ALA A 109 -3.88 -14.12 24.68
CA ALA A 109 -3.49 -13.21 23.62
C ALA A 109 -2.48 -13.85 22.67
N SER A 110 -2.78 -13.82 21.39
CA SER A 110 -1.90 -14.34 20.34
C SER A 110 -1.18 -13.22 19.58
N PRO A 111 0.09 -13.42 19.19
CA PRO A 111 0.80 -12.44 18.39
C PRO A 111 0.14 -12.30 17.02
N SER A 112 0.06 -11.09 16.54
CA SER A 112 -0.40 -10.76 15.20
C SER A 112 0.46 -9.63 14.62
N TYR A 113 0.17 -9.23 13.39
CA TYR A 113 0.94 -8.22 12.66
C TYR A 113 0.02 -7.31 11.88
N LEU A 114 0.39 -6.03 11.78
CA LEU A 114 -0.20 -5.14 10.80
C LEU A 114 0.39 -5.47 9.42
N ARG A 115 -0.45 -5.56 8.42
CA ARG A 115 0.01 -5.90 7.05
C ARG A 115 1.02 -4.88 6.52
N PRO A 116 2.18 -5.33 5.99
CA PRO A 116 3.18 -4.44 5.38
C PRO A 116 2.89 -4.13 3.91
N GLU A 117 1.92 -4.83 3.33
CA GLU A 117 1.43 -4.67 1.95
C GLU A 117 0.03 -5.28 1.80
N THR A 118 -0.64 -4.98 0.71
CA THR A 118 -2.01 -5.42 0.42
C THR A 118 -2.08 -6.73 -0.38
N ALA A 119 -1.01 -7.16 -1.03
CA ALA A 119 -0.96 -8.32 -1.93
C ALA A 119 -1.47 -9.62 -1.29
N GLN A 120 -1.01 -9.96 -0.06
CA GLN A 120 -1.41 -11.21 0.59
C GLN A 120 -2.89 -11.28 0.88
N GLY A 121 -3.55 -10.13 1.12
CA GLY A 121 -5.00 -10.05 1.24
C GLY A 121 -5.72 -10.52 -0.03
N MET A 122 -5.15 -10.22 -1.20
CA MET A 122 -5.67 -10.67 -2.49
C MET A 122 -5.39 -12.16 -2.71
N PHE A 123 -4.18 -12.63 -2.44
CA PHE A 123 -3.83 -14.06 -2.61
C PHE A 123 -4.65 -14.99 -1.71
N VAL A 124 -4.88 -14.65 -0.44
CA VAL A 124 -5.70 -15.51 0.45
C VAL A 124 -7.17 -15.53 0.07
N ASN A 125 -7.65 -14.51 -0.66
CA ASN A 125 -9.01 -14.44 -1.17
C ASN A 125 -9.17 -14.98 -2.60
N PHE A 126 -8.09 -15.36 -3.27
CA PHE A 126 -8.12 -15.87 -4.64
C PHE A 126 -9.15 -17.01 -4.80
N LYS A 127 -9.07 -18.02 -3.91
CA LYS A 127 -10.04 -19.14 -3.94
C LYS A 127 -11.48 -18.68 -3.71
N ASN A 128 -11.71 -17.73 -2.82
CA ASN A 128 -13.05 -17.21 -2.55
C ASN A 128 -13.67 -16.56 -3.79
N ILE A 129 -12.85 -15.83 -4.57
CA ILE A 129 -13.29 -15.23 -5.84
C ILE A 129 -13.56 -16.30 -6.91
N ILE A 130 -12.70 -17.31 -7.04
CA ILE A 130 -12.94 -18.43 -7.94
C ILE A 130 -14.27 -19.13 -7.61
N ASP A 131 -14.51 -19.41 -6.35
CA ASP A 131 -15.71 -20.14 -5.90
C ASP A 131 -17.00 -19.29 -6.03
N SER A 132 -16.90 -17.96 -5.96
CA SER A 132 -18.08 -17.07 -5.97
C SER A 132 -18.42 -16.52 -7.36
N PHE A 133 -17.42 -16.20 -8.16
CA PHE A 133 -17.58 -15.50 -9.44
C PHE A 133 -17.22 -16.37 -10.66
N HIS A 134 -16.51 -17.48 -10.45
CA HIS A 134 -16.06 -18.40 -11.49
C HIS A 134 -15.34 -17.70 -12.66
N PRO A 135 -14.41 -16.76 -12.40
CA PRO A 135 -13.73 -16.05 -13.47
C PRO A 135 -12.89 -17.02 -14.32
N LYS A 136 -12.71 -16.65 -15.58
CA LYS A 136 -11.73 -17.31 -16.49
C LYS A 136 -10.47 -16.45 -16.53
N LEU A 137 -9.31 -17.08 -16.72
CA LEU A 137 -8.09 -16.33 -16.98
C LEU A 137 -8.16 -15.62 -18.35
N PRO A 138 -7.66 -14.40 -18.47
CA PRO A 138 -7.08 -13.62 -17.38
C PRO A 138 -8.11 -12.92 -16.51
N PHE A 139 -7.80 -12.71 -15.23
CA PHE A 139 -8.56 -11.84 -14.36
C PHE A 139 -7.68 -11.25 -13.27
N GLY A 140 -8.13 -10.17 -12.65
CA GLY A 140 -7.39 -9.50 -11.59
C GLY A 140 -8.17 -9.26 -10.31
N LEU A 141 -7.45 -9.16 -9.21
CA LEU A 141 -7.92 -8.67 -7.92
C LEU A 141 -7.30 -7.31 -7.65
N ALA A 142 -8.09 -6.38 -7.18
CA ALA A 142 -7.64 -5.04 -6.87
C ALA A 142 -8.04 -4.61 -5.47
N GLN A 143 -7.17 -3.88 -4.80
CA GLN A 143 -7.41 -3.34 -3.48
C GLN A 143 -6.80 -1.95 -3.33
N ILE A 144 -7.52 -1.06 -2.64
CA ILE A 144 -6.95 0.15 -2.06
C ILE A 144 -6.97 -0.03 -0.55
N GLY A 145 -5.81 0.07 0.10
CA GLY A 145 -5.77 -0.15 1.54
C GLY A 145 -4.51 0.35 2.22
N LYS A 146 -4.60 0.52 3.52
CA LYS A 146 -3.45 0.90 4.35
C LYS A 146 -2.49 -0.27 4.52
N ALA A 147 -1.20 0.08 4.51
CA ALA A 147 -0.08 -0.80 4.82
C ALA A 147 0.83 -0.12 5.86
N PHE A 148 1.61 -0.93 6.58
CA PHE A 148 2.36 -0.48 7.74
C PHE A 148 3.76 -1.09 7.72
N ARG A 149 4.79 -0.23 7.76
CA ARG A 149 6.18 -0.68 7.82
C ARG A 149 6.90 0.04 8.95
N ASN A 150 7.40 -0.69 9.91
CA ASN A 150 8.14 -0.14 11.04
C ASN A 150 9.54 0.33 10.60
N GLU A 151 9.55 1.37 9.76
CA GLU A 151 10.75 1.94 9.16
C GLU A 151 11.75 2.39 10.24
N ILE A 152 13.01 1.94 10.11
CA ILE A 152 14.10 2.33 11.03
C ILE A 152 14.35 3.83 10.94
N ALA A 153 14.39 4.36 9.72
CA ALA A 153 14.66 5.77 9.43
C ALA A 153 13.63 6.31 8.44
N PRO A 154 12.41 6.67 8.89
CA PRO A 154 11.45 7.34 8.02
C PRO A 154 12.02 8.68 7.56
N ARG A 155 11.89 8.98 6.27
CA ARG A 155 12.49 10.15 5.63
C ARG A 155 11.80 10.48 4.32
N ASP A 156 12.26 11.53 3.66
CA ASP A 156 11.81 11.91 2.33
C ASP A 156 10.30 12.21 2.29
N PHE A 157 9.80 12.88 3.34
CA PHE A 157 8.41 13.29 3.48
C PHE A 157 7.44 12.10 3.44
N LEU A 158 6.54 12.03 2.45
CA LEU A 158 5.58 10.94 2.29
C LEU A 158 6.16 9.68 1.65
N PHE A 159 7.34 9.77 1.03
CA PHE A 159 7.91 8.65 0.26
C PHE A 159 8.34 7.47 1.13
N ARG A 160 8.73 7.74 2.39
CA ARG A 160 9.12 6.69 3.33
C ARG A 160 8.44 6.89 4.69
N ALA A 161 7.17 6.52 4.72
CA ALA A 161 6.30 6.61 5.89
C ALA A 161 6.10 5.24 6.56
N ARG A 162 5.73 5.25 7.85
CA ARG A 162 5.39 4.03 8.61
C ARG A 162 3.98 3.54 8.36
N GLU A 163 3.09 4.46 7.97
CA GLU A 163 1.71 4.18 7.57
C GLU A 163 1.44 4.86 6.24
N PHE A 164 0.96 4.13 5.26
CA PHE A 164 0.67 4.63 3.91
C PHE A 164 -0.48 3.86 3.28
N GLU A 165 -0.97 4.30 2.13
CA GLU A 165 -1.96 3.55 1.33
C GLU A 165 -1.30 3.01 0.06
N GLN A 166 -1.71 1.81 -0.34
CA GLN A 166 -1.40 1.20 -1.63
C GLN A 166 -2.68 1.11 -2.46
N MET A 167 -2.52 1.29 -3.76
CA MET A 167 -3.48 0.91 -4.80
C MET A 167 -2.78 -0.21 -5.58
N GLU A 168 -3.28 -1.42 -5.46
CA GLU A 168 -2.58 -2.62 -5.93
C GLU A 168 -3.50 -3.52 -6.74
N VAL A 169 -2.94 -4.11 -7.78
CA VAL A 169 -3.59 -5.11 -8.65
C VAL A 169 -2.72 -6.35 -8.69
N GLU A 170 -3.34 -7.50 -8.46
CA GLU A 170 -2.77 -8.81 -8.76
C GLU A 170 -3.52 -9.40 -9.95
N TYR A 171 -2.85 -9.52 -11.09
CA TYR A 171 -3.46 -9.96 -12.34
C TYR A 171 -2.99 -11.38 -12.71
N PHE A 172 -3.93 -12.30 -12.76
CA PHE A 172 -3.68 -13.73 -12.97
C PHE A 172 -3.86 -14.08 -14.44
N VAL A 173 -2.84 -14.70 -15.01
CA VAL A 173 -2.77 -15.04 -16.43
C VAL A 173 -2.24 -16.46 -16.63
N GLU A 174 -2.44 -17.02 -17.82
CA GLU A 174 -1.74 -18.25 -18.21
C GLU A 174 -0.24 -17.98 -18.33
N LYS A 175 0.58 -18.97 -17.95
CA LYS A 175 2.03 -18.84 -17.88
C LYS A 175 2.67 -18.37 -19.18
N GLU A 176 2.13 -18.81 -20.32
CA GLU A 176 2.66 -18.53 -21.64
C GLU A 176 2.36 -17.11 -22.12
N SER A 177 1.38 -16.43 -21.51
CA SER A 177 0.90 -15.11 -21.96
C SER A 177 1.31 -13.95 -21.05
N TRP A 178 2.05 -14.19 -19.96
CA TRP A 178 2.36 -13.16 -18.95
C TRP A 178 3.08 -11.93 -19.52
N GLN A 179 3.99 -12.12 -20.50
CA GLN A 179 4.74 -11.01 -21.11
C GLN A 179 3.82 -10.04 -21.86
N THR A 180 2.84 -10.57 -22.61
CA THR A 180 1.86 -9.74 -23.32
C THR A 180 1.08 -8.87 -22.35
N TYR A 181 0.50 -9.49 -21.31
CA TYR A 181 -0.27 -8.75 -20.30
C TYR A 181 0.58 -7.79 -19.47
N PHE A 182 1.85 -8.11 -19.22
CA PHE A 182 2.77 -7.19 -18.53
C PHE A 182 2.97 -5.89 -19.34
N GLU A 183 3.21 -6.00 -20.66
CA GLU A 183 3.39 -4.81 -21.51
C GLU A 183 2.07 -4.03 -21.67
N GLU A 184 0.93 -4.70 -21.75
CA GLU A 184 -0.40 -4.05 -21.75
C GLU A 184 -0.63 -3.26 -20.45
N TRP A 185 -0.43 -3.87 -19.29
CA TRP A 185 -0.58 -3.20 -18.00
C TRP A 185 0.38 -2.04 -17.83
N LYS A 186 1.63 -2.21 -18.25
CA LYS A 186 2.62 -1.14 -18.22
C LYS A 186 2.13 0.08 -19.01
N LYS A 187 1.65 -0.14 -20.23
CA LYS A 187 1.11 0.92 -21.07
C LYS A 187 -0.12 1.59 -20.44
N GLU A 188 -1.06 0.81 -19.92
CA GLU A 188 -2.26 1.36 -19.27
C GLU A 188 -1.93 2.21 -18.05
N VAL A 189 -0.92 1.81 -17.26
CA VAL A 189 -0.45 2.58 -16.11
C VAL A 189 0.23 3.87 -16.55
N GLU A 190 1.09 3.82 -17.58
CA GLU A 190 1.75 5.01 -18.16
C GLU A 190 0.71 6.01 -18.68
N GLU A 191 -0.28 5.56 -19.46
CA GLU A 191 -1.39 6.39 -19.93
C GLU A 191 -2.19 7.02 -18.79
N TRP A 192 -2.47 6.25 -17.74
CA TRP A 192 -3.18 6.78 -16.56
C TRP A 192 -2.36 7.83 -15.81
N MET A 193 -1.04 7.64 -15.70
CA MET A 193 -0.16 8.64 -15.07
C MET A 193 -0.18 9.95 -15.86
N GLU A 194 -0.15 9.90 -17.20
CA GLU A 194 -0.29 11.08 -18.06
C GLU A 194 -1.67 11.76 -17.89
N GLU A 195 -2.76 10.97 -17.83
CA GLU A 195 -4.12 11.48 -17.59
C GLU A 195 -4.26 12.27 -16.28
N ILE A 196 -3.55 11.89 -15.23
CA ILE A 196 -3.56 12.60 -13.93
C ILE A 196 -2.50 13.70 -13.82
N GLY A 197 -1.68 13.90 -14.86
CA GLY A 197 -0.70 14.98 -14.96
C GLY A 197 0.67 14.67 -14.34
N LEU A 198 1.08 13.42 -14.31
CA LEU A 198 2.41 12.95 -13.87
C LEU A 198 3.34 12.67 -15.05
#